data_f964d3d1ff5b585e269d222cd18d7863
#
_entry.id   f964d3d1ff5b585e269d222cd18d7863
#
_cell.length_a   1.000
_cell.length_b   1.000
_cell.length_c   1.000
_cell.angle_alpha   90.00
_cell.angle_beta   90.00
_cell.angle_gamma   90.00
#
_symmetry.space_group_name_H-M   'P 1'
#
loop_
_entity.id
_entity.type
_entity.pdbx_description
1 polymer ?
#
loop_
_entity_poly.entity_id
_entity_poly.type
_entity_poly.pdbx_seq_one_letter_code
_entity_poly.pdbx_strand_id
1 'polypeptide(L)'
;MLNRRFLLAHPAHFIALGGGSGLSRLAPGTAGTLWAWALFLLLQQWLTPVEMGILIAGSTLVGWWACTVTARHMGVADPGAIVWDEVVAFWLILWLVTPTTFWGQLGAFILFRYFDAAKPGPVAWADRLFKGFGWRGGWGILFDDLVAAFCTLLVIALWRF
;
A
#
# COMPACT_ATOMS: atom_id res chain seq x y z
N MET A 1 19.85 -8.76 8.02
CA MET A 1 18.59 -9.30 8.56
C MET A 1 17.62 -8.16 8.84
N LEU A 2 16.40 -8.25 8.32
CA LEU A 2 15.32 -7.33 8.66
C LEU A 2 14.94 -7.49 10.12
N ASN A 3 15.12 -6.44 10.90
CA ASN A 3 14.87 -6.44 12.34
C ASN A 3 14.51 -5.02 12.82
N ARG A 4 14.18 -4.88 14.11
CA ARG A 4 13.85 -3.59 14.71
C ARG A 4 14.98 -2.56 14.58
N ARG A 5 16.26 -2.98 14.55
CA ARG A 5 17.39 -2.05 14.37
C ARG A 5 17.39 -1.46 12.98
N PHE A 6 17.13 -2.26 11.95
CA PHE A 6 16.99 -1.77 10.57
C PHE A 6 15.79 -0.81 10.45
N LEU A 7 14.64 -1.16 11.04
CA LEU A 7 13.44 -0.31 11.04
C LEU A 7 13.73 1.09 11.60
N LEU A 8 14.45 1.17 12.71
CA LEU A 8 14.72 2.42 13.41
C LEU A 8 15.99 3.15 12.93
N ALA A 9 16.76 2.56 12.02
CA ALA A 9 18.01 3.13 11.54
C ALA A 9 17.79 4.33 10.59
N HIS A 10 16.63 4.45 9.97
CA HIS A 10 16.33 5.53 9.03
C HIS A 10 14.82 5.78 8.94
N PRO A 11 14.33 7.04 8.89
CA PRO A 11 12.90 7.33 8.80
C PRO A 11 12.22 6.71 7.56
N ALA A 12 12.92 6.61 6.44
CA ALA A 12 12.41 5.92 5.26
C ALA A 12 12.08 4.46 5.52
N HIS A 13 12.91 3.75 6.32
CA HIS A 13 12.64 2.36 6.68
C HIS A 13 11.38 2.23 7.51
N PHE A 14 11.20 3.12 8.49
CA PHE A 14 10.02 3.13 9.34
C PHE A 14 8.74 3.30 8.52
N ILE A 15 8.76 4.23 7.57
CA ILE A 15 7.63 4.48 6.67
C ILE A 15 7.43 3.30 5.73
N ALA A 16 8.45 2.92 4.95
CA ALA A 16 8.35 1.87 3.94
C ALA A 16 7.90 0.52 4.52
N LEU A 17 8.34 0.19 5.74
CA LEU A 17 7.96 -1.02 6.47
C LEU A 17 6.65 -0.86 7.27
N GLY A 18 5.85 0.17 7.01
CA GLY A 18 4.55 0.40 7.61
C GLY A 18 4.57 0.41 9.14
N GLY A 19 5.50 1.18 9.76
CA GLY A 19 5.66 1.23 11.21
C GLY A 19 6.11 -0.09 11.84
N GLY A 20 6.54 -1.06 11.03
CA GLY A 20 6.98 -2.39 11.47
C GLY A 20 6.04 -3.55 11.09
N SER A 21 4.87 -3.26 10.49
CA SER A 21 3.95 -4.31 9.98
C SER A 21 4.63 -5.19 8.92
N GLY A 22 5.51 -4.59 8.09
CA GLY A 22 6.32 -5.29 7.09
C GLY A 22 7.39 -6.24 7.65
N LEU A 23 7.63 -6.22 8.98
CA LEU A 23 8.49 -7.21 9.64
C LEU A 23 7.77 -8.56 9.89
N SER A 24 6.50 -8.67 9.53
CA SER A 24 5.75 -9.93 9.61
C SER A 24 6.45 -11.02 8.78
N ARG A 25 6.63 -12.20 9.39
CA ARG A 25 7.32 -13.33 8.74
C ARG A 25 6.43 -14.13 7.79
N LEU A 26 5.12 -14.09 8.00
CA LEU A 26 4.18 -14.94 7.26
C LEU A 26 3.60 -14.24 6.02
N ALA A 27 3.13 -13.02 6.16
CA ALA A 27 2.47 -12.29 5.09
C ALA A 27 2.61 -10.77 5.34
N PRO A 28 3.78 -10.16 5.04
CA PRO A 28 4.01 -8.75 5.34
C PRO A 28 3.00 -7.83 4.65
N GLY A 29 2.67 -8.06 3.38
CA GLY A 29 1.67 -7.28 2.68
C GLY A 29 0.26 -7.36 3.30
N THR A 30 -0.17 -8.56 3.74
CA THR A 30 -1.44 -8.69 4.47
C THR A 30 -1.39 -7.94 5.82
N ALA A 31 -0.28 -8.04 6.55
CA ALA A 31 -0.09 -7.30 7.79
C ALA A 31 -0.08 -5.79 7.54
N GLY A 32 0.56 -5.32 6.47
CA GLY A 32 0.55 -3.92 6.04
C GLY A 32 -0.85 -3.41 5.69
N THR A 33 -1.62 -4.20 4.93
CA THR A 33 -3.00 -3.84 4.56
C THR A 33 -3.93 -3.80 5.78
N LEU A 34 -3.80 -4.75 6.72
CA LEU A 34 -4.56 -4.73 7.99
C LEU A 34 -4.19 -3.53 8.85
N TRP A 35 -2.91 -3.21 8.94
CA TRP A 35 -2.41 -2.01 9.60
C TRP A 35 -2.97 -0.74 8.97
N ALA A 36 -2.97 -0.67 7.65
CA ALA A 36 -3.57 0.44 6.90
C ALA A 36 -5.06 0.59 7.22
N TRP A 37 -5.80 -0.51 7.29
CA TRP A 37 -7.21 -0.50 7.63
C TRP A 37 -7.45 0.06 9.04
N ALA A 38 -6.73 -0.44 10.03
CA ALA A 38 -6.84 0.05 11.41
C ALA A 38 -6.52 1.56 11.50
N LEU A 39 -5.46 2.02 10.84
CA LEU A 39 -5.11 3.44 10.79
C LEU A 39 -6.17 4.28 10.09
N PHE A 40 -6.75 3.81 8.99
CA PHE A 40 -7.81 4.51 8.30
C PHE A 40 -9.03 4.72 9.20
N LEU A 41 -9.46 3.66 9.90
CA LEU A 41 -10.59 3.73 10.84
C LEU A 41 -10.33 4.72 11.99
N LEU A 42 -9.08 4.86 12.40
CA LEU A 42 -8.68 5.84 13.39
C LEU A 42 -8.69 7.26 12.82
N LEU A 43 -8.03 7.47 11.69
CA LEU A 43 -7.84 8.78 11.08
C LEU A 43 -9.16 9.42 10.61
N GLN A 44 -10.09 8.63 10.07
CA GLN A 44 -11.39 9.13 9.62
C GLN A 44 -12.27 9.72 10.75
N GLN A 45 -11.90 9.49 12.01
CA GLN A 45 -12.62 10.08 13.15
C GLN A 45 -12.27 11.57 13.35
N TRP A 46 -11.13 12.02 12.83
CA TRP A 46 -10.64 13.39 13.00
C TRP A 46 -10.43 14.13 11.68
N LEU A 47 -10.29 13.42 10.58
CA LEU A 47 -10.05 14.00 9.26
C LEU A 47 -11.32 14.04 8.43
N THR A 48 -11.55 15.16 7.80
CA THR A 48 -12.58 15.31 6.77
C THR A 48 -12.18 14.49 5.51
N PRO A 49 -13.15 14.17 4.63
CA PRO A 49 -12.80 13.49 3.37
C PRO A 49 -11.75 14.22 2.52
N VAL A 50 -11.74 15.55 2.53
CA VAL A 50 -10.76 16.36 1.80
C VAL A 50 -9.37 16.21 2.44
N GLU A 51 -9.27 16.33 3.76
CA GLU A 51 -8.01 16.16 4.48
C GLU A 51 -7.46 14.74 4.34
N MET A 52 -8.33 13.74 4.33
CA MET A 52 -7.93 12.35 4.05
C MET A 52 -7.35 12.22 2.64
N GLY A 53 -7.97 12.82 1.63
CA GLY A 53 -7.44 12.83 0.26
C GLY A 53 -6.06 13.51 0.17
N ILE A 54 -5.86 14.63 0.87
CA ILE A 54 -4.57 15.33 0.96
C ILE A 54 -3.52 14.44 1.65
N LEU A 55 -3.90 13.77 2.74
CA LEU A 55 -3.03 12.83 3.44
C LEU A 55 -2.60 11.68 2.54
N ILE A 56 -3.52 11.07 1.78
CA ILE A 56 -3.22 9.97 0.86
C ILE A 56 -2.25 10.45 -0.24
N ALA A 57 -2.50 11.62 -0.83
CA ALA A 57 -1.62 12.19 -1.86
C ALA A 57 -0.22 12.47 -1.31
N GLY A 58 -0.12 13.10 -0.14
CA GLY A 58 1.16 13.34 0.54
C GLY A 58 1.88 12.04 0.92
N SER A 59 1.13 11.05 1.43
CA SER A 59 1.65 9.72 1.78
C SER A 59 2.16 8.96 0.56
N THR A 60 1.58 9.17 -0.62
CA THR A 60 2.07 8.59 -1.88
C THR A 60 3.44 9.16 -2.24
N LEU A 61 3.62 10.48 -2.15
CA LEU A 61 4.89 11.14 -2.45
C LEU A 61 5.99 10.75 -1.44
N VAL A 62 5.66 10.77 -0.15
CA VAL A 62 6.58 10.34 0.93
C VAL A 62 6.91 8.85 0.80
N GLY A 63 5.92 8.03 0.46
CA GLY A 63 6.08 6.61 0.22
C GLY A 63 7.02 6.32 -0.96
N TRP A 64 6.88 7.05 -2.05
CA TRP A 64 7.80 6.94 -3.19
C TRP A 64 9.25 7.14 -2.78
N TRP A 65 9.53 8.22 -2.04
CA TRP A 65 10.87 8.44 -1.48
C TRP A 65 11.28 7.31 -0.53
N ALA A 66 10.42 6.92 0.42
CA ALA A 66 10.73 5.93 1.44
C ALA A 66 11.00 4.55 0.84
N CYS A 67 10.18 4.09 -0.11
CA CYS A 67 10.37 2.82 -0.82
C CYS A 67 11.67 2.85 -1.64
N THR A 68 11.95 3.97 -2.35
CA THR A 68 13.20 4.14 -3.12
C THR A 68 14.44 3.97 -2.23
N VAL A 69 14.48 4.67 -1.10
CA VAL A 69 15.62 4.63 -0.16
C VAL A 69 15.74 3.25 0.49
N THR A 70 14.62 2.67 0.94
CA THR A 70 14.62 1.39 1.65
C THR A 70 15.01 0.23 0.73
N ALA A 71 14.47 0.16 -0.48
CA ALA A 71 14.86 -0.85 -1.48
C ALA A 71 16.36 -0.80 -1.79
N ARG A 72 16.92 0.41 -1.92
CA ARG A 72 18.36 0.62 -2.13
C ARG A 72 19.18 0.12 -0.95
N HIS A 73 18.80 0.45 0.28
CA HIS A 73 19.51 0.02 1.49
C HIS A 73 19.41 -1.49 1.74
N MET A 74 18.33 -2.12 1.27
CA MET A 74 18.17 -3.57 1.33
C MET A 74 18.90 -4.31 0.21
N GLY A 75 19.33 -3.62 -0.85
CA GLY A 75 19.95 -4.24 -2.03
C GLY A 75 18.98 -5.10 -2.84
N VAL A 76 17.68 -4.92 -2.66
CA VAL A 76 16.61 -5.66 -3.37
C VAL A 76 15.69 -4.63 -4.02
N ALA A 77 15.42 -4.79 -5.31
CA ALA A 77 14.66 -3.80 -6.07
C ALA A 77 13.19 -3.71 -5.65
N ASP A 78 12.63 -4.83 -5.21
CA ASP A 78 11.24 -4.94 -4.75
C ASP A 78 11.21 -5.90 -3.54
N PRO A 79 11.52 -5.40 -2.34
CA PRO A 79 11.54 -6.23 -1.15
C PRO A 79 10.13 -6.42 -0.62
N GLY A 80 9.66 -7.66 -0.52
CA GLY A 80 8.32 -7.99 0.00
C GLY A 80 8.04 -7.60 1.46
N ALA A 81 8.97 -6.92 2.13
CA ALA A 81 8.80 -6.31 3.45
C ALA A 81 8.44 -4.82 3.37
N ILE A 82 8.59 -4.19 2.22
CA ILE A 82 7.99 -2.89 1.94
C ILE A 82 6.49 -3.12 1.82
N VAL A 83 5.71 -2.35 2.57
CA VAL A 83 4.25 -2.48 2.68
C VAL A 83 3.54 -1.12 2.64
N TRP A 84 4.29 -0.04 2.39
CA TRP A 84 3.69 1.30 2.32
C TRP A 84 2.87 1.50 1.04
N ASP A 85 3.18 0.78 0.00
CA ASP A 85 2.41 0.62 -1.23
C ASP A 85 1.01 0.09 -0.95
N GLU A 86 0.90 -1.01 -0.19
CA GLU A 86 -0.39 -1.52 0.25
C GLU A 86 -1.13 -0.53 1.16
N VAL A 87 -0.41 0.19 2.04
CA VAL A 87 -1.02 1.20 2.91
C VAL A 87 -1.71 2.29 2.09
N VAL A 88 -0.98 2.89 1.16
CA VAL A 88 -1.51 3.99 0.32
C VAL A 88 -2.63 3.49 -0.58
N ALA A 89 -2.44 2.34 -1.24
CA ALA A 89 -3.42 1.76 -2.14
C ALA A 89 -4.72 1.41 -1.41
N PHE A 90 -4.64 0.81 -0.23
CA PHE A 90 -5.83 0.44 0.54
C PHE A 90 -6.54 1.66 1.16
N TRP A 91 -5.79 2.68 1.59
CA TRP A 91 -6.39 3.96 2.00
C TRP A 91 -7.16 4.62 0.86
N LEU A 92 -6.62 4.59 -0.36
CA LEU A 92 -7.31 5.11 -1.55
C LEU A 92 -8.64 4.37 -1.78
N ILE A 93 -8.64 3.04 -1.66
CA ILE A 93 -9.86 2.22 -1.80
C ILE A 93 -10.87 2.62 -0.73
N LEU A 94 -10.49 2.60 0.55
CA LEU A 94 -11.38 2.90 1.66
C LEU A 94 -11.94 4.32 1.57
N TRP A 95 -11.11 5.29 1.17
CA TRP A 95 -11.55 6.68 0.99
C TRP A 95 -12.64 6.83 -0.06
N LEU A 96 -12.51 6.11 -1.20
CA LEU A 96 -13.48 6.20 -2.30
C LEU A 96 -14.72 5.34 -2.10
N VAL A 97 -14.67 4.27 -1.29
CA VAL A 97 -15.83 3.43 -1.02
C VAL A 97 -16.63 3.88 0.22
N THR A 98 -16.05 4.72 1.06
CA THR A 98 -16.72 5.24 2.26
C THR A 98 -17.75 6.33 1.87
N PRO A 99 -18.97 6.35 2.47
CA PRO A 99 -19.40 5.49 3.58
C PRO A 99 -19.78 4.07 3.12
N THR A 100 -19.33 3.05 3.87
CA THR A 100 -19.69 1.66 3.64
C THR A 100 -19.69 0.88 4.95
N THR A 101 -20.33 -0.31 4.94
CA THR A 101 -20.38 -1.21 6.09
C THR A 101 -19.05 -1.92 6.31
N PHE A 102 -18.87 -2.54 7.48
CA PHE A 102 -17.74 -3.42 7.75
C PHE A 102 -17.58 -4.51 6.67
N TRP A 103 -18.69 -5.11 6.24
CA TRP A 103 -18.67 -6.14 5.18
C TRP A 103 -18.22 -5.59 3.82
N GLY A 104 -18.58 -4.35 3.52
CA GLY A 104 -18.09 -3.65 2.33
C GLY A 104 -16.58 -3.39 2.38
N GLN A 105 -16.07 -3.00 3.54
CA GLN A 105 -14.61 -2.82 3.75
C GLN A 105 -13.87 -4.15 3.69
N LEU A 106 -14.44 -5.22 4.28
CA LEU A 106 -13.87 -6.57 4.23
C LEU A 106 -13.84 -7.10 2.79
N GLY A 107 -14.91 -6.90 2.04
CA GLY A 107 -14.96 -7.24 0.61
C GLY A 107 -13.88 -6.50 -0.19
N ALA A 108 -13.71 -5.19 0.06
CA ALA A 108 -12.66 -4.40 -0.55
C ALA A 108 -11.25 -4.91 -0.18
N PHE A 109 -11.04 -5.29 1.08
CA PHE A 109 -9.79 -5.89 1.54
C PHE A 109 -9.48 -7.20 0.79
N ILE A 110 -10.44 -8.11 0.71
CA ILE A 110 -10.26 -9.42 0.04
C ILE A 110 -9.96 -9.22 -1.44
N LEU A 111 -10.70 -8.35 -2.13
CA LEU A 111 -10.50 -8.04 -3.55
C LEU A 111 -9.13 -7.42 -3.79
N PHE A 112 -8.75 -6.42 -2.98
CA PHE A 112 -7.45 -5.79 -3.10
C PHE A 112 -6.31 -6.79 -2.91
N ARG A 113 -6.36 -7.62 -1.87
CA ARG A 113 -5.34 -8.65 -1.63
C ARG A 113 -5.27 -9.69 -2.75
N TYR A 114 -6.40 -10.01 -3.37
CA TYR A 114 -6.42 -10.87 -4.55
C TYR A 114 -5.67 -10.22 -5.72
N PHE A 115 -6.01 -8.99 -6.08
CA PHE A 115 -5.39 -8.30 -7.20
C PHE A 115 -3.89 -8.06 -6.98
N ASP A 116 -3.50 -7.67 -5.78
CA ASP A 116 -2.11 -7.42 -5.42
C ASP A 116 -1.29 -8.73 -5.36
N ALA A 117 -1.78 -9.79 -4.75
CA ALA A 117 -1.02 -11.04 -4.61
C ALA A 117 -1.00 -11.88 -5.89
N ALA A 118 -2.13 -12.01 -6.60
CA ALA A 118 -2.25 -12.80 -7.82
C ALA A 118 -1.79 -12.04 -9.07
N LYS A 119 -1.75 -10.71 -9.01
CA LYS A 119 -1.34 -9.80 -10.10
C LYS A 119 -1.94 -10.16 -11.45
N PRO A 120 -3.28 -10.31 -11.58
CA PRO A 120 -3.89 -10.66 -12.86
C PRO A 120 -3.81 -9.49 -13.86
N GLY A 121 -3.61 -9.81 -15.14
CA GLY A 121 -3.73 -8.89 -16.28
C GLY A 121 -3.08 -7.52 -16.11
N PRO A 122 -3.87 -6.45 -15.85
CA PRO A 122 -3.37 -5.08 -15.75
C PRO A 122 -2.34 -4.89 -14.63
N VAL A 123 -2.50 -5.60 -13.50
CA VAL A 123 -1.56 -5.50 -12.36
C VAL A 123 -0.22 -6.13 -12.73
N ALA A 124 -0.19 -7.28 -13.40
CA ALA A 124 1.05 -7.87 -13.89
C ALA A 124 1.75 -7.01 -14.94
N TRP A 125 1.00 -6.28 -15.75
CA TRP A 125 1.55 -5.30 -16.67
C TRP A 125 2.20 -4.14 -15.91
N ALA A 126 1.51 -3.56 -14.93
CA ALA A 126 2.01 -2.47 -14.09
C ALA A 126 3.29 -2.88 -13.34
N ASP A 127 3.29 -4.07 -12.73
CA ASP A 127 4.43 -4.64 -12.00
C ASP A 127 5.71 -4.72 -12.88
N ARG A 128 5.57 -4.92 -14.18
CA ARG A 128 6.71 -5.02 -15.11
C ARG A 128 7.23 -3.70 -15.65
N LEU A 129 6.43 -2.61 -15.59
CA LEU A 129 6.77 -1.35 -16.24
C LEU A 129 7.97 -0.61 -15.62
N PHE A 130 8.08 -0.64 -14.30
CA PHE A 130 9.01 0.19 -13.55
C PHE A 130 9.96 -0.61 -12.65
N LYS A 131 10.40 -1.80 -13.11
CA LYS A 131 11.36 -2.63 -12.36
C LYS A 131 12.72 -1.97 -12.24
N GLY A 132 13.42 -2.25 -11.14
CA GLY A 132 14.80 -1.83 -10.90
C GLY A 132 14.95 -0.97 -9.65
N PHE A 133 16.09 -0.30 -9.55
CA PHE A 133 16.43 0.58 -8.43
C PHE A 133 16.22 2.07 -8.76
N GLY A 134 16.35 2.89 -7.74
CA GLY A 134 16.22 4.35 -7.82
C GLY A 134 14.76 4.80 -7.87
N TRP A 135 14.54 6.05 -8.25
CA TRP A 135 13.22 6.69 -8.24
C TRP A 135 12.20 5.96 -9.13
N ARG A 136 12.64 5.44 -10.26
CA ARG A 136 11.80 4.65 -11.16
C ARG A 136 11.33 3.35 -10.51
N GLY A 137 12.25 2.61 -9.85
CA GLY A 137 11.92 1.38 -9.14
C GLY A 137 11.03 1.63 -7.92
N GLY A 138 11.36 2.67 -7.14
CA GLY A 138 10.52 3.07 -6.00
C GLY A 138 9.11 3.49 -6.40
N TRP A 139 8.93 4.13 -7.57
CA TRP A 139 7.61 4.37 -8.14
C TRP A 139 6.93 3.06 -8.55
N GLY A 140 7.68 2.12 -9.11
CA GLY A 140 7.16 0.81 -9.52
C GLY A 140 6.55 0.03 -8.37
N ILE A 141 7.16 0.09 -7.18
CA ILE A 141 6.65 -0.55 -5.97
C ILE A 141 5.25 -0.02 -5.60
N LEU A 142 4.99 1.29 -5.75
CA LEU A 142 3.67 1.87 -5.49
C LEU A 142 2.69 1.68 -6.64
N PHE A 143 3.18 1.67 -7.86
CA PHE A 143 2.34 1.76 -9.05
C PHE A 143 1.49 0.52 -9.29
N ASP A 144 2.04 -0.67 -9.13
CA ASP A 144 1.29 -1.92 -9.30
C ASP A 144 0.17 -2.07 -8.26
N ASP A 145 0.40 -1.63 -7.03
CA ASP A 145 -0.63 -1.60 -5.99
C ASP A 145 -1.71 -0.56 -6.24
N LEU A 146 -1.36 0.61 -6.79
CA LEU A 146 -2.35 1.59 -7.24
C LEU A 146 -3.21 1.05 -8.39
N VAL A 147 -2.62 0.26 -9.30
CA VAL A 147 -3.39 -0.43 -10.35
C VAL A 147 -4.26 -1.54 -9.75
N ALA A 148 -3.77 -2.30 -8.76
CA ALA A 148 -4.57 -3.27 -8.02
C ALA A 148 -5.75 -2.60 -7.29
N ALA A 149 -5.52 -1.42 -6.69
CA ALA A 149 -6.58 -0.61 -6.09
C ALA A 149 -7.62 -0.17 -7.13
N PHE A 150 -7.18 0.30 -8.28
CA PHE A 150 -8.09 0.67 -9.38
C PHE A 150 -8.94 -0.53 -9.85
N CYS A 151 -8.34 -1.70 -10.05
CA CYS A 151 -9.07 -2.91 -10.40
C CYS A 151 -10.10 -3.29 -9.32
N THR A 152 -9.72 -3.17 -8.05
CA THR A 152 -10.61 -3.40 -6.91
C THR A 152 -11.81 -2.45 -6.94
N LEU A 153 -11.57 -1.16 -7.13
CA LEU A 153 -12.61 -0.13 -7.21
C LEU A 153 -13.54 -0.35 -8.39
N LEU A 154 -13.00 -0.77 -9.54
CA LEU A 154 -13.79 -1.09 -10.73
C LEU A 154 -14.76 -2.26 -10.46
N VAL A 155 -14.29 -3.34 -9.83
CA VAL A 155 -15.14 -4.48 -9.46
C VAL A 155 -16.23 -4.04 -8.47
N ILE A 156 -15.88 -3.24 -7.44
CA ILE A 156 -16.85 -2.72 -6.47
C ILE A 156 -17.90 -1.84 -7.17
N ALA A 157 -17.47 -0.97 -8.09
CA ALA A 157 -18.38 -0.11 -8.83
C ALA A 157 -19.38 -0.94 -9.68
N LEU A 158 -18.88 -1.94 -10.41
CA LEU A 158 -19.74 -2.84 -11.20
C LEU A 158 -20.70 -3.68 -10.36
N TRP A 159 -20.37 -3.95 -9.12
CA TRP A 159 -21.24 -4.69 -8.19
C TRP A 159 -22.36 -3.81 -7.60
N ARG A 160 -22.10 -2.50 -7.44
CA ARG A 160 -23.06 -1.56 -6.84
C ARG A 160 -24.11 -1.02 -7.83
N PHE A 161 -23.91 -1.23 -9.12
CA PHE A 161 -24.80 -0.85 -10.21
C PHE A 161 -25.34 -2.10 -10.93
#